data_373339c084a87c90ae7c724fd0e963cf
#
_entry.id   373339c084a87c90ae7c724fd0e963cf
#
_cell.length_a   1.000
_cell.length_b   1.000
_cell.length_c   1.000
_cell.angle_alpha   90.00
_cell.angle_beta   90.00
_cell.angle_gamma   90.00
#
_symmetry.space_group_name_H-M   'P 1'
#
loop_
_entity.id
_entity.type
_entity.pdbx_description
1 polymer ?
#
loop_
_entity_poly.entity_id
_entity_poly.type
_entity_poly.pdbx_seq_one_letter_code
_entity_poly.pdbx_strand_id
1 'polypeptide(L)'
;LPAAVVRSVMKTLDRLQWRVTKKAEDAQRRELGLPRATSPAPRRITASGALEIQAYEQLCFPGLADEWKEWERQRPFVGTLTMELMTDADEQVASWIAAGTPPICFGFGSTAVKSPTDTVAMISAACAQLGERALICSGWSDFSDVTHPDHVNVVGPVNYATVFPSCRAVVHHSGAGTTAAGLRAGVPTLSLWSTGDQRIWATQVKRLKVGTARPFTATNRDTLIEDLRLILSPEYVARAREIATQMTKPAESIAKTADLLETFALQRRSA
;
A
#
# COMPACT_ATOMS: atom_id res chain seq x y z
N LEU A 1 20.54 2.98 13.11
CA LEU A 1 21.65 3.78 12.58
C LEU A 1 21.35 5.25 12.82
N PRO A 2 22.36 6.11 13.15
CA PRO A 2 22.17 7.56 13.23
C PRO A 2 21.68 8.15 11.91
N ALA A 3 20.80 9.15 11.96
CA ALA A 3 20.18 9.75 10.77
C ALA A 3 21.22 10.27 9.75
N ALA A 4 22.35 10.82 10.23
CA ALA A 4 23.45 11.26 9.39
C ALA A 4 24.08 10.13 8.54
N VAL A 5 24.22 8.93 9.12
CA VAL A 5 24.73 7.74 8.41
C VAL A 5 23.72 7.29 7.35
N VAL A 6 22.43 7.22 7.71
CA VAL A 6 21.35 6.88 6.76
C VAL A 6 21.33 7.85 5.59
N ARG A 7 21.39 9.17 5.85
CA ARG A 7 21.46 10.19 4.80
C ARG A 7 22.68 10.02 3.88
N SER A 8 23.84 9.71 4.44
CA SER A 8 25.06 9.50 3.64
C SER A 8 24.96 8.27 2.75
N VAL A 9 24.42 7.17 3.28
CA VAL A 9 24.17 5.94 2.51
C VAL A 9 23.18 6.21 1.38
N MET A 10 22.05 6.87 1.66
CA MET A 10 21.04 7.19 0.65
C MET A 10 21.62 8.10 -0.46
N LYS A 11 22.39 9.14 -0.10
CA LYS A 11 23.09 10.00 -1.10
C LYS A 11 24.06 9.21 -1.99
N THR A 12 24.70 8.19 -1.44
CA THR A 12 25.62 7.33 -2.21
C THR A 12 24.85 6.41 -3.14
N LEU A 13 23.78 5.80 -2.66
CA LEU A 13 22.87 4.96 -3.47
C LEU A 13 22.27 5.76 -4.62
N ASP A 14 21.75 6.97 -4.37
CA ASP A 14 21.22 7.85 -5.42
C ASP A 14 22.27 8.15 -6.51
N ARG A 15 23.51 8.39 -6.13
CA ARG A 15 24.61 8.64 -7.09
C ARG A 15 24.92 7.40 -7.92
N LEU A 16 24.95 6.22 -7.29
CA LEU A 16 25.21 4.96 -7.99
C LEU A 16 24.08 4.63 -8.95
N GLN A 17 22.83 4.71 -8.48
CA GLN A 17 21.66 4.51 -9.32
C GLN A 17 21.65 5.47 -10.51
N TRP A 18 21.95 6.75 -10.28
CA TRP A 18 22.00 7.73 -11.37
C TRP A 18 23.10 7.42 -12.39
N ARG A 19 24.28 6.93 -11.96
CA ARG A 19 25.33 6.49 -12.90
C ARG A 19 24.86 5.39 -13.84
N VAL A 20 24.05 4.45 -13.33
CA VAL A 20 23.47 3.38 -14.10
C VAL A 20 22.37 3.87 -15.05
N THR A 21 21.47 4.73 -14.57
CA THR A 21 20.28 5.19 -15.30
C THR A 21 20.54 6.40 -16.20
N LYS A 22 21.62 7.15 -15.99
CA LYS A 22 21.93 8.43 -16.68
C LYS A 22 21.89 8.30 -18.20
N LYS A 23 22.43 7.22 -18.76
CA LYS A 23 22.47 7.03 -20.22
C LYS A 23 21.08 6.89 -20.81
N ALA A 24 20.19 6.15 -20.15
CA ALA A 24 18.80 5.98 -20.55
C ALA A 24 18.01 7.29 -20.38
N GLU A 25 18.22 7.99 -19.26
CA GLU A 25 17.59 9.31 -19.02
C GLU A 25 18.02 10.32 -20.09
N ASP A 26 19.32 10.43 -20.40
CA ASP A 26 19.82 11.36 -21.44
C ASP A 26 19.28 11.00 -22.84
N ALA A 27 19.03 9.73 -23.15
CA ALA A 27 18.41 9.31 -24.41
C ALA A 27 16.95 9.79 -24.49
N GLN A 28 16.14 9.51 -23.47
CA GLN A 28 14.77 10.00 -23.36
C GLN A 28 14.67 11.53 -23.44
N ARG A 29 15.53 12.23 -22.71
CA ARG A 29 15.56 13.70 -22.71
C ARG A 29 15.86 14.27 -24.11
N ARG A 30 16.76 13.62 -24.86
CA ARG A 30 17.08 14.00 -26.24
C ARG A 30 15.88 13.83 -27.16
N GLU A 31 15.15 12.73 -27.05
CA GLU A 31 13.91 12.47 -27.79
C GLU A 31 12.84 13.54 -27.52
N LEU A 32 12.79 14.04 -26.27
CA LEU A 32 11.87 15.09 -25.86
C LEU A 32 12.41 16.52 -26.10
N GLY A 33 13.56 16.69 -26.76
CA GLY A 33 14.17 18.01 -26.99
C GLY A 33 14.69 18.70 -25.71
N LEU A 34 14.89 17.96 -24.61
CA LEU A 34 15.32 18.48 -23.33
C LEU A 34 16.87 18.44 -23.18
N PRO A 35 17.49 19.36 -22.44
CA PRO A 35 18.92 19.33 -22.18
C PRO A 35 19.30 18.09 -21.35
N ARG A 36 20.56 17.65 -21.47
CA ARG A 36 21.09 16.52 -20.67
C ARG A 36 20.93 16.74 -19.18
N ALA A 37 20.73 15.64 -18.45
CA ALA A 37 20.61 15.68 -17.01
C ALA A 37 21.96 16.02 -16.35
N THR A 38 21.99 16.98 -15.43
CA THR A 38 23.19 17.43 -14.70
C THR A 38 23.35 16.77 -13.34
N SER A 39 22.26 16.23 -12.77
CA SER A 39 22.25 15.56 -11.46
C SER A 39 21.05 14.58 -11.39
N PRO A 40 20.95 13.73 -10.36
CA PRO A 40 19.81 12.84 -10.14
C PRO A 40 18.48 13.60 -10.14
N ALA A 41 17.42 12.97 -10.71
CA ALA A 41 16.10 13.59 -10.85
C ALA A 41 15.54 14.15 -9.51
N PRO A 42 15.60 13.43 -8.37
CA PRO A 42 15.11 13.98 -7.09
C PRO A 42 15.76 15.31 -6.71
N ARG A 43 17.09 15.44 -6.94
CA ARG A 43 17.81 16.69 -6.64
C ARG A 43 17.38 17.84 -7.55
N ARG A 44 17.15 17.55 -8.84
CA ARG A 44 16.70 18.59 -9.78
C ARG A 44 15.28 19.06 -9.45
N ILE A 45 14.41 18.14 -9.06
CA ILE A 45 13.03 18.45 -8.64
C ILE A 45 13.08 19.35 -7.41
N THR A 46 13.82 18.96 -6.37
CA THR A 46 13.95 19.77 -5.15
C THR A 46 14.56 21.15 -5.46
N ALA A 47 15.64 21.21 -6.26
CA ALA A 47 16.31 22.47 -6.60
C ALA A 47 15.46 23.39 -7.49
N SER A 48 14.51 22.87 -8.26
CA SER A 48 13.59 23.66 -9.07
C SER A 48 12.46 24.31 -8.27
N GLY A 49 12.31 24.00 -6.98
CA GLY A 49 11.18 24.42 -6.16
C GLY A 49 9.85 23.80 -6.60
N ALA A 50 9.88 22.70 -7.36
CA ALA A 50 8.67 22.00 -7.76
C ALA A 50 7.93 21.44 -6.55
N LEU A 51 6.59 21.46 -6.61
CA LEU A 51 5.75 20.87 -5.57
C LEU A 51 5.89 19.33 -5.58
N GLU A 52 6.27 18.77 -4.45
CA GLU A 52 6.48 17.35 -4.23
C GLU A 52 5.43 16.81 -3.23
N ILE A 53 4.18 16.61 -3.68
CA ILE A 53 3.08 16.17 -2.83
C ILE A 53 3.35 14.78 -2.25
N GLN A 54 3.26 14.65 -0.92
CA GLN A 54 3.41 13.40 -0.19
C GLN A 54 2.02 12.76 -0.01
N ALA A 55 1.61 11.93 -0.98
CA ALA A 55 0.29 11.30 -1.03
C ALA A 55 0.20 10.04 -0.15
N TYR A 56 0.59 10.16 1.12
CA TYR A 56 0.50 9.11 2.13
C TYR A 56 0.38 9.71 3.53
N GLU A 57 0.00 8.88 4.50
CA GLU A 57 -0.23 9.35 5.87
C GLU A 57 1.09 9.66 6.58
N GLN A 58 1.17 10.85 7.16
CA GLN A 58 2.33 11.27 7.95
C GLN A 58 2.60 10.33 9.12
N LEU A 59 1.56 9.78 9.75
CA LEU A 59 1.68 8.83 10.85
C LEU A 59 2.45 7.54 10.47
N CYS A 60 2.49 7.19 9.19
CA CYS A 60 3.30 6.09 8.70
C CYS A 60 4.81 6.39 8.74
N PHE A 61 5.20 7.68 8.65
CA PHE A 61 6.60 8.12 8.58
C PHE A 61 6.82 9.38 9.42
N PRO A 62 6.60 9.34 10.75
CA PRO A 62 6.64 10.54 11.60
C PRO A 62 7.98 11.29 11.53
N GLY A 63 9.10 10.56 11.40
CA GLY A 63 10.42 11.19 11.30
C GLY A 63 10.67 11.96 10.00
N LEU A 64 9.89 11.72 8.93
CA LEU A 64 10.04 12.47 7.69
C LEU A 64 9.51 13.89 7.80
N ALA A 65 8.43 14.12 8.54
CA ALA A 65 7.91 15.46 8.76
C ALA A 65 8.94 16.35 9.46
N ASP A 66 9.62 15.81 10.49
CA ASP A 66 10.68 16.52 11.20
C ASP A 66 11.91 16.75 10.29
N GLU A 67 12.32 15.73 9.55
CA GLU A 67 13.46 15.79 8.62
C GLU A 67 13.21 16.82 7.49
N TRP A 68 11.96 17.00 7.06
CA TRP A 68 11.57 17.86 5.94
C TRP A 68 10.95 19.20 6.36
N LYS A 69 11.06 19.58 7.60
CA LYS A 69 10.47 20.82 8.12
C LYS A 69 10.87 22.07 7.31
N GLU A 70 12.11 22.13 6.81
CA GLU A 70 12.58 23.23 5.95
C GLU A 70 11.90 23.24 4.57
N TRP A 71 11.35 22.08 4.13
CA TRP A 71 10.69 21.90 2.84
C TRP A 71 9.19 21.67 2.98
N GLU A 72 8.57 22.00 4.11
CA GLU A 72 7.15 21.73 4.37
C GLU A 72 6.23 22.26 3.27
N ARG A 73 6.51 23.48 2.74
CA ARG A 73 5.76 24.06 1.63
C ARG A 73 5.97 23.33 0.30
N GLN A 74 7.13 22.75 0.10
CA GLN A 74 7.47 22.02 -1.11
C GLN A 74 7.03 20.54 -1.03
N ARG A 75 7.02 19.96 0.18
CA ARG A 75 6.73 18.54 0.45
C ARG A 75 5.55 18.34 1.41
N PRO A 76 4.37 18.91 1.10
CA PRO A 76 3.23 18.78 1.99
C PRO A 76 2.70 17.36 2.02
N PHE A 77 2.38 16.86 3.21
CA PHE A 77 1.63 15.62 3.39
C PHE A 77 0.14 15.89 3.19
N VAL A 78 -0.51 15.10 2.36
CA VAL A 78 -1.94 15.26 2.05
C VAL A 78 -2.79 14.07 2.49
N GLY A 79 -2.18 13.03 3.04
CA GLY A 79 -2.83 11.76 3.25
C GLY A 79 -2.85 10.93 1.96
N THR A 80 -3.38 9.73 2.01
CA THR A 80 -3.37 8.84 0.85
C THR A 80 -4.46 9.21 -0.13
N LEU A 81 -4.07 9.39 -1.39
CA LEU A 81 -5.00 9.51 -2.51
C LEU A 81 -5.42 8.11 -2.95
N THR A 82 -6.70 7.81 -2.86
CA THR A 82 -7.29 6.53 -3.31
C THR A 82 -8.39 6.80 -4.31
N MET A 83 -8.45 5.98 -5.36
CA MET A 83 -9.61 5.92 -6.24
C MET A 83 -10.62 4.94 -5.66
N GLU A 84 -11.84 5.42 -5.45
CA GLU A 84 -12.96 4.59 -4.97
C GLU A 84 -13.89 4.31 -6.17
N LEU A 85 -13.44 3.39 -7.03
CA LEU A 85 -14.22 2.99 -8.19
C LEU A 85 -15.09 1.80 -7.85
N MET A 86 -16.40 1.93 -8.09
CA MET A 86 -17.33 0.81 -8.05
C MET A 86 -16.95 -0.20 -9.13
N THR A 87 -17.09 -1.48 -8.81
CA THR A 87 -16.85 -2.59 -9.73
C THR A 87 -18.11 -3.44 -9.87
N ASP A 88 -18.25 -4.16 -10.98
CA ASP A 88 -19.39 -5.05 -11.20
C ASP A 88 -19.47 -6.19 -10.16
N ALA A 89 -18.35 -6.52 -9.52
CA ALA A 89 -18.28 -7.55 -8.51
C ALA A 89 -18.76 -7.09 -7.11
N ASP A 90 -18.84 -5.78 -6.86
CA ASP A 90 -19.04 -5.25 -5.50
C ASP A 90 -20.37 -5.68 -4.88
N GLU A 91 -21.48 -5.71 -5.63
CA GLU A 91 -22.80 -6.17 -5.14
C GLU A 91 -22.80 -7.67 -4.80
N GLN A 92 -22.21 -8.49 -5.66
CA GLN A 92 -22.10 -9.94 -5.44
C GLN A 92 -21.25 -10.23 -4.21
N VAL A 93 -20.13 -9.52 -4.07
CA VAL A 93 -19.20 -9.65 -2.93
C VAL A 93 -19.90 -9.21 -1.64
N ALA A 94 -20.61 -8.08 -1.63
CA ALA A 94 -21.36 -7.61 -0.48
C ALA A 94 -22.43 -8.63 -0.05
N SER A 95 -23.16 -9.20 -1.00
CA SER A 95 -24.19 -10.24 -0.74
C SER A 95 -23.56 -11.50 -0.15
N TRP A 96 -22.43 -11.96 -0.70
CA TRP A 96 -21.72 -13.12 -0.16
C TRP A 96 -21.16 -12.85 1.25
N ILE A 97 -20.62 -11.66 1.53
CA ILE A 97 -20.15 -11.29 2.88
C ILE A 97 -21.33 -11.32 3.85
N ALA A 98 -22.45 -10.71 3.51
CA ALA A 98 -23.64 -10.62 4.36
C ALA A 98 -24.30 -11.99 4.66
N ALA A 99 -24.09 -12.99 3.81
CA ALA A 99 -24.61 -14.35 3.97
C ALA A 99 -23.88 -15.19 5.05
N GLY A 100 -22.83 -14.65 5.72
CA GLY A 100 -22.10 -15.39 6.74
C GLY A 100 -21.25 -14.52 7.63
N THR A 101 -20.28 -15.13 8.33
CA THR A 101 -19.33 -14.39 9.16
C THR A 101 -18.42 -13.50 8.31
N PRO A 102 -17.96 -12.33 8.83
CA PRO A 102 -17.01 -11.49 8.12
C PRO A 102 -15.77 -12.27 7.66
N PRO A 103 -15.38 -12.23 6.37
CA PRO A 103 -14.24 -13.00 5.86
C PRO A 103 -12.90 -12.34 6.18
N ILE A 104 -11.83 -13.10 6.02
CA ILE A 104 -10.48 -12.55 5.82
C ILE A 104 -10.31 -12.27 4.33
N CYS A 105 -10.00 -11.02 3.97
CA CYS A 105 -9.78 -10.64 2.57
C CYS A 105 -8.31 -10.77 2.18
N PHE A 106 -8.03 -11.48 1.09
CA PHE A 106 -6.70 -11.66 0.51
C PHE A 106 -6.59 -10.91 -0.81
N GLY A 107 -5.63 -9.98 -0.93
CA GLY A 107 -5.43 -9.19 -2.14
C GLY A 107 -3.97 -9.14 -2.56
N PHE A 108 -3.66 -9.67 -3.75
CA PHE A 108 -2.29 -9.70 -4.27
C PHE A 108 -1.97 -8.52 -5.18
N GLY A 109 -2.97 -7.74 -5.58
CA GLY A 109 -2.83 -6.54 -6.42
C GLY A 109 -2.10 -6.84 -7.73
N SER A 110 -1.04 -6.09 -8.02
CA SER A 110 -0.19 -6.29 -9.20
C SER A 110 0.92 -7.33 -8.99
N THR A 111 1.00 -7.95 -7.82
CA THR A 111 1.99 -9.03 -7.57
C THR A 111 1.50 -10.32 -8.17
N ALA A 112 2.19 -10.82 -9.20
CA ALA A 112 1.85 -12.09 -9.83
C ALA A 112 2.07 -13.25 -8.87
N VAL A 113 1.04 -14.07 -8.67
CA VAL A 113 1.09 -15.30 -7.90
C VAL A 113 1.57 -16.43 -8.80
N LYS A 114 2.68 -17.08 -8.45
CA LYS A 114 3.31 -18.11 -9.30
C LYS A 114 2.44 -19.36 -9.46
N SER A 115 1.74 -19.76 -8.42
CA SER A 115 0.81 -20.91 -8.44
C SER A 115 -0.51 -20.50 -7.79
N PRO A 116 -1.51 -20.05 -8.56
CA PRO A 116 -2.85 -19.73 -8.06
C PRO A 116 -3.48 -20.91 -7.29
N THR A 117 -3.42 -22.11 -7.83
CA THR A 117 -4.00 -23.32 -7.22
C THR A 117 -3.39 -23.59 -5.83
N ASP A 118 -2.06 -23.60 -5.71
CA ASP A 118 -1.41 -23.85 -4.41
C ASP A 118 -1.70 -22.73 -3.41
N THR A 119 -1.81 -21.50 -3.89
CA THR A 119 -2.13 -20.34 -3.05
C THR A 119 -3.55 -20.42 -2.51
N VAL A 120 -4.54 -20.75 -3.35
CA VAL A 120 -5.92 -20.94 -2.91
C VAL A 120 -6.02 -22.14 -1.96
N ALA A 121 -5.35 -23.25 -2.24
CA ALA A 121 -5.31 -24.40 -1.37
C ALA A 121 -4.71 -24.07 0.02
N MET A 122 -3.62 -23.33 0.06
CA MET A 122 -2.98 -22.86 1.29
C MET A 122 -3.91 -21.96 2.11
N ILE A 123 -4.51 -20.95 1.46
CA ILE A 123 -5.46 -20.02 2.11
C ILE A 123 -6.67 -20.76 2.62
N SER A 124 -7.28 -21.60 1.78
CA SER A 124 -8.45 -22.41 2.13
C SER A 124 -8.19 -23.27 3.35
N ALA A 125 -7.08 -24.03 3.34
CA ALA A 125 -6.72 -24.88 4.47
C ALA A 125 -6.45 -24.11 5.76
N ALA A 126 -5.79 -22.94 5.67
CA ALA A 126 -5.53 -22.09 6.82
C ALA A 126 -6.83 -21.50 7.39
N CYS A 127 -7.71 -20.98 6.56
CA CYS A 127 -8.99 -20.41 6.98
C CYS A 127 -9.92 -21.50 7.54
N ALA A 128 -10.00 -22.66 6.93
CA ALA A 128 -10.78 -23.79 7.45
C ALA A 128 -10.33 -24.22 8.87
N GLN A 129 -9.00 -24.28 9.10
CA GLN A 129 -8.47 -24.63 10.43
C GLN A 129 -8.77 -23.57 11.51
N LEU A 130 -8.98 -22.31 11.09
CA LEU A 130 -9.34 -21.21 11.98
C LEU A 130 -10.86 -21.01 12.12
N GLY A 131 -11.68 -21.72 11.34
CA GLY A 131 -13.12 -21.50 11.26
C GLY A 131 -13.50 -20.18 10.58
N GLU A 132 -12.62 -19.68 9.71
CA GLU A 132 -12.79 -18.39 9.01
C GLU A 132 -13.20 -18.58 7.55
N ARG A 133 -13.87 -17.57 6.99
CA ARG A 133 -14.15 -17.46 5.55
C ARG A 133 -13.01 -16.68 4.87
N ALA A 134 -12.74 -16.97 3.60
CA ALA A 134 -11.76 -16.26 2.80
C ALA A 134 -12.39 -15.61 1.57
N LEU A 135 -12.12 -14.33 1.36
CA LEU A 135 -12.39 -13.61 0.12
C LEU A 135 -11.06 -13.36 -0.59
N ILE A 136 -10.86 -13.91 -1.78
CA ILE A 136 -9.61 -13.79 -2.53
C ILE A 136 -9.83 -12.89 -3.75
N CYS A 137 -9.17 -11.74 -3.76
CA CYS A 137 -9.16 -10.83 -4.91
C CYS A 137 -7.98 -11.20 -5.83
N SER A 138 -8.27 -11.67 -7.04
CA SER A 138 -7.30 -12.24 -7.98
C SER A 138 -6.19 -11.27 -8.41
N GLY A 139 -6.48 -9.96 -8.44
CA GLY A 139 -5.52 -8.97 -8.92
C GLY A 139 -5.14 -9.23 -10.38
N TRP A 140 -3.84 -9.29 -10.66
CA TRP A 140 -3.29 -9.60 -12.00
C TRP A 140 -3.08 -11.09 -12.25
N SER A 141 -3.36 -11.95 -11.29
CA SER A 141 -3.22 -13.40 -11.42
C SER A 141 -4.53 -14.02 -11.89
N ASP A 142 -4.44 -15.04 -12.72
CA ASP A 142 -5.59 -15.78 -13.18
C ASP A 142 -5.95 -16.91 -12.19
N PHE A 143 -7.13 -16.81 -11.60
CA PHE A 143 -7.70 -17.77 -10.67
C PHE A 143 -8.98 -18.43 -11.23
N SER A 144 -9.33 -18.21 -12.50
CA SER A 144 -10.61 -18.62 -13.10
C SER A 144 -10.86 -20.13 -13.02
N ASP A 145 -9.81 -20.93 -13.18
CA ASP A 145 -9.90 -22.39 -13.19
C ASP A 145 -9.64 -23.05 -11.82
N VAL A 146 -9.51 -22.24 -10.76
CA VAL A 146 -9.19 -22.78 -9.43
C VAL A 146 -10.46 -23.15 -8.69
N THR A 147 -10.69 -24.44 -8.47
CA THR A 147 -11.79 -24.92 -7.62
C THR A 147 -11.51 -24.61 -6.15
N HIS A 148 -12.55 -24.20 -5.42
CA HIS A 148 -12.46 -23.86 -4.01
C HIS A 148 -13.73 -24.30 -3.25
N PRO A 149 -13.64 -24.57 -1.93
CA PRO A 149 -14.79 -24.91 -1.10
C PRO A 149 -15.65 -23.68 -0.77
N ASP A 150 -16.86 -23.90 -0.25
CA ASP A 150 -17.89 -22.87 0.01
C ASP A 150 -17.46 -21.74 0.95
N HIS A 151 -16.51 -22.00 1.87
CA HIS A 151 -15.98 -20.97 2.77
C HIS A 151 -14.98 -20.02 2.10
N VAL A 152 -14.62 -20.27 0.83
CA VAL A 152 -13.73 -19.42 0.01
C VAL A 152 -14.54 -18.85 -1.15
N ASN A 153 -14.36 -17.55 -1.41
CA ASN A 153 -14.87 -16.90 -2.62
C ASN A 153 -13.71 -16.22 -3.35
N VAL A 154 -13.57 -16.52 -4.65
CA VAL A 154 -12.54 -15.92 -5.51
C VAL A 154 -13.22 -14.95 -6.45
N VAL A 155 -12.75 -13.70 -6.47
CA VAL A 155 -13.37 -12.61 -7.23
C VAL A 155 -12.34 -11.81 -7.99
N GLY A 156 -12.77 -11.08 -8.99
CA GLY A 156 -11.97 -10.08 -9.70
C GLY A 156 -11.60 -8.85 -8.82
N PRO A 157 -11.28 -7.72 -9.46
CA PRO A 157 -11.08 -6.46 -8.75
C PRO A 157 -12.33 -6.04 -7.98
N VAL A 158 -12.15 -5.53 -6.77
CA VAL A 158 -13.21 -5.00 -5.92
C VAL A 158 -12.83 -3.63 -5.37
N ASN A 159 -13.81 -2.82 -4.98
CA ASN A 159 -13.57 -1.57 -4.27
C ASN A 159 -13.20 -1.86 -2.80
N TYR A 160 -11.93 -1.71 -2.46
CA TYR A 160 -11.44 -1.94 -1.10
C TYR A 160 -12.05 -1.00 -0.05
N ALA A 161 -12.49 0.20 -0.44
CA ALA A 161 -13.13 1.13 0.50
C ALA A 161 -14.48 0.62 1.00
N THR A 162 -15.20 -0.18 0.18
CA THR A 162 -16.47 -0.80 0.56
C THR A 162 -16.30 -2.18 1.17
N VAL A 163 -15.36 -2.97 0.67
CA VAL A 163 -15.18 -4.38 1.07
C VAL A 163 -14.42 -4.52 2.39
N PHE A 164 -13.31 -3.80 2.59
CA PHE A 164 -12.46 -3.99 3.77
C PHE A 164 -13.16 -3.71 5.11
N PRO A 165 -14.03 -2.67 5.25
CA PRO A 165 -14.76 -2.45 6.51
C PRO A 165 -15.67 -3.62 6.92
N SER A 166 -16.07 -4.46 5.96
CA SER A 166 -16.90 -5.66 6.19
C SER A 166 -16.08 -6.93 6.40
N CYS A 167 -14.75 -6.82 6.40
CA CYS A 167 -13.85 -7.94 6.61
C CYS A 167 -13.37 -8.03 8.06
N ARG A 168 -13.00 -9.21 8.49
CA ARG A 168 -12.41 -9.46 9.82
C ARG A 168 -10.93 -9.07 9.89
N ALA A 169 -10.22 -9.25 8.79
CA ALA A 169 -8.83 -8.86 8.59
C ALA A 169 -8.53 -8.75 7.10
N VAL A 170 -7.41 -8.12 6.76
CA VAL A 170 -6.91 -8.06 5.38
C VAL A 170 -5.49 -8.63 5.29
N VAL A 171 -5.25 -9.41 4.25
CA VAL A 171 -3.94 -9.98 3.90
C VAL A 171 -3.57 -9.47 2.52
N HIS A 172 -2.45 -8.75 2.39
CA HIS A 172 -2.10 -8.17 1.10
C HIS A 172 -0.59 -8.02 0.88
N HIS A 173 -0.21 -7.74 -0.37
CA HIS A 173 1.19 -7.60 -0.81
C HIS A 173 1.92 -6.34 -0.31
N SER A 174 1.32 -5.53 0.56
CA SER A 174 1.89 -4.28 1.09
C SER A 174 2.12 -3.16 0.07
N GLY A 175 1.30 -3.05 -0.96
CA GLY A 175 1.23 -1.84 -1.79
C GLY A 175 0.74 -0.64 -0.97
N ALA A 176 1.23 0.56 -1.25
CA ALA A 176 0.88 1.79 -0.51
C ALA A 176 -0.62 2.02 -0.39
N GLY A 177 -1.35 1.97 -1.53
CA GLY A 177 -2.80 2.19 -1.57
C GLY A 177 -3.59 1.14 -0.81
N THR A 178 -3.25 -0.15 -0.96
CA THR A 178 -3.91 -1.24 -0.25
C THR A 178 -3.65 -1.18 1.25
N THR A 179 -2.42 -0.83 1.65
CA THR A 179 -2.09 -0.61 3.07
C THR A 179 -2.93 0.53 3.66
N ALA A 180 -3.05 1.65 2.95
CA ALA A 180 -3.87 2.76 3.40
C ALA A 180 -5.36 2.40 3.48
N ALA A 181 -5.89 1.63 2.52
CA ALA A 181 -7.27 1.15 2.56
C ALA A 181 -7.52 0.28 3.81
N GLY A 182 -6.61 -0.65 4.13
CA GLY A 182 -6.69 -1.47 5.35
C GLY A 182 -6.64 -0.63 6.63
N LEU A 183 -5.73 0.35 6.70
CA LEU A 183 -5.63 1.27 7.84
C LEU A 183 -6.90 2.10 8.02
N ARG A 184 -7.48 2.65 6.94
CA ARG A 184 -8.74 3.40 6.98
C ARG A 184 -9.93 2.55 7.38
N ALA A 185 -9.98 1.30 6.92
CA ALA A 185 -11.02 0.35 7.28
C ALA A 185 -10.98 -0.05 8.76
N GLY A 186 -9.89 0.19 9.46
CA GLY A 186 -9.72 -0.17 10.87
C GLY A 186 -9.69 -1.67 11.12
N VAL A 187 -9.22 -2.44 10.14
CA VAL A 187 -9.12 -3.90 10.23
C VAL A 187 -7.66 -4.35 10.35
N PRO A 188 -7.38 -5.41 11.12
CA PRO A 188 -6.03 -5.94 11.26
C PRO A 188 -5.44 -6.37 9.92
N THR A 189 -4.13 -6.20 9.77
CA THR A 189 -3.44 -6.40 8.49
C THR A 189 -2.31 -7.42 8.59
N LEU A 190 -2.28 -8.38 7.67
CA LEU A 190 -1.10 -9.22 7.40
C LEU A 190 -0.45 -8.78 6.08
N SER A 191 0.77 -8.33 6.15
CA SER A 191 1.56 -7.89 5.00
C SER A 191 2.43 -9.03 4.46
N LEU A 192 2.11 -9.56 3.28
CA LEU A 192 2.89 -10.58 2.57
C LEU A 192 3.70 -9.92 1.44
N TRP A 193 4.86 -9.37 1.78
CA TRP A 193 5.67 -8.58 0.86
C TRP A 193 6.60 -9.42 -0.02
N SER A 194 6.88 -8.95 -1.25
CA SER A 194 7.78 -9.58 -2.22
C SER A 194 8.90 -8.65 -2.70
N THR A 195 8.71 -7.33 -2.65
CA THR A 195 9.66 -6.31 -3.16
C THR A 195 10.11 -5.35 -2.06
N GLY A 196 11.17 -4.57 -2.34
CA GLY A 196 11.78 -3.70 -1.34
C GLY A 196 10.86 -2.55 -0.88
N ASP A 197 10.09 -1.96 -1.79
CA ASP A 197 9.10 -0.91 -1.50
C ASP A 197 7.95 -1.44 -0.64
N GLN A 198 7.45 -2.63 -0.94
CA GLN A 198 6.43 -3.32 -0.13
C GLN A 198 6.94 -3.59 1.29
N ARG A 199 8.22 -3.93 1.45
CA ARG A 199 8.84 -4.12 2.78
C ARG A 199 8.82 -2.84 3.62
N ILE A 200 8.92 -1.67 3.00
CA ILE A 200 8.82 -0.38 3.71
C ILE A 200 7.43 -0.26 4.36
N TRP A 201 6.36 -0.52 3.60
CA TRP A 201 4.98 -0.48 4.11
C TRP A 201 4.70 -1.57 5.14
N ALA A 202 5.18 -2.78 4.89
CA ALA A 202 5.11 -3.90 5.84
C ALA A 202 5.74 -3.54 7.20
N THR A 203 6.85 -2.80 7.17
CA THR A 203 7.49 -2.29 8.40
C THR A 203 6.59 -1.30 9.13
N GLN A 204 5.83 -0.45 8.42
CA GLN A 204 4.90 0.49 9.05
C GLN A 204 3.70 -0.23 9.68
N VAL A 205 3.14 -1.24 9.05
CA VAL A 205 2.08 -2.09 9.63
C VAL A 205 2.52 -2.65 10.99
N LYS A 206 3.74 -3.18 11.08
CA LYS A 206 4.31 -3.68 12.34
C LYS A 206 4.56 -2.56 13.35
N ARG A 207 5.14 -1.43 12.93
CA ARG A 207 5.44 -0.30 13.81
C ARG A 207 4.18 0.31 14.42
N LEU A 208 3.11 0.42 13.64
CA LEU A 208 1.80 0.91 14.08
C LEU A 208 1.06 -0.11 14.96
N LYS A 209 1.54 -1.36 15.05
CA LYS A 209 0.92 -2.48 15.76
C LYS A 209 -0.51 -2.79 15.29
N VAL A 210 -0.79 -2.54 14.01
CA VAL A 210 -2.08 -2.87 13.39
C VAL A 210 -2.05 -4.23 12.70
N GLY A 211 -0.91 -4.91 12.74
CA GLY A 211 -0.72 -6.20 12.10
C GLY A 211 0.72 -6.70 12.13
N THR A 212 0.98 -7.74 11.36
CA THR A 212 2.31 -8.33 11.20
C THR A 212 2.69 -8.42 9.71
N ALA A 213 3.92 -8.88 9.46
CA ALA A 213 4.46 -8.95 8.11
C ALA A 213 5.44 -10.11 7.94
N ARG A 214 5.38 -10.76 6.77
CA ARG A 214 6.24 -11.87 6.36
C ARG A 214 6.61 -11.72 4.88
N PRO A 215 7.79 -12.17 4.42
CA PRO A 215 8.03 -12.36 2.99
C PRO A 215 7.04 -13.38 2.42
N PHE A 216 6.46 -13.11 1.24
CA PHE A 216 5.54 -14.05 0.60
C PHE A 216 6.22 -15.41 0.34
N THR A 217 7.50 -15.41 -0.02
CA THR A 217 8.29 -16.62 -0.25
C THR A 217 8.54 -17.47 1.01
N ALA A 218 8.36 -16.90 2.19
CA ALA A 218 8.48 -17.60 3.49
C ALA A 218 7.11 -17.95 4.10
N THR A 219 6.04 -17.80 3.31
CA THR A 219 4.67 -18.08 3.73
C THR A 219 4.30 -19.51 3.32
N ASN A 220 3.82 -20.28 4.26
CA ASN A 220 3.19 -21.59 4.08
C ASN A 220 1.93 -21.66 4.96
N ARG A 221 1.20 -22.79 4.91
CA ARG A 221 -0.05 -22.95 5.67
C ARG A 221 0.15 -22.67 7.17
N ASP A 222 1.17 -23.23 7.77
CA ASP A 222 1.36 -23.18 9.23
C ASP A 222 1.75 -21.77 9.67
N THR A 223 2.66 -21.11 8.95
CA THR A 223 3.03 -19.73 9.22
C THR A 223 1.87 -18.74 8.92
N LEU A 224 1.02 -19.03 7.94
CA LEU A 224 -0.18 -18.23 7.68
C LEU A 224 -1.18 -18.34 8.84
N ILE A 225 -1.39 -19.54 9.38
CA ILE A 225 -2.24 -19.76 10.56
C ILE A 225 -1.70 -19.01 11.79
N GLU A 226 -0.40 -19.05 12.03
CA GLU A 226 0.24 -18.33 13.14
C GLU A 226 0.03 -16.82 13.00
N ASP A 227 0.32 -16.26 11.83
CA ASP A 227 0.18 -14.84 11.56
C ASP A 227 -1.30 -14.37 11.64
N LEU A 228 -2.24 -15.17 11.13
CA LEU A 228 -3.67 -14.87 11.22
C LEU A 228 -4.16 -14.90 12.67
N ARG A 229 -3.80 -15.91 13.46
CA ARG A 229 -4.14 -15.96 14.89
C ARG A 229 -3.64 -14.73 15.65
N LEU A 230 -2.42 -14.29 15.33
CA LEU A 230 -1.82 -13.12 15.95
C LEU A 230 -2.63 -11.87 15.64
N ILE A 231 -2.90 -11.57 14.36
CA ILE A 231 -3.59 -10.33 13.99
C ILE A 231 -5.08 -10.32 14.34
N LEU A 232 -5.70 -11.48 14.49
CA LEU A 232 -7.11 -11.62 14.91
C LEU A 232 -7.31 -11.44 16.42
N SER A 233 -6.23 -11.28 17.19
CA SER A 233 -6.35 -11.04 18.63
C SER A 233 -6.99 -9.67 18.93
N PRO A 234 -7.70 -9.55 20.08
CA PRO A 234 -8.39 -8.32 20.45
C PRO A 234 -7.49 -7.08 20.46
N GLU A 235 -6.21 -7.25 20.81
CA GLU A 235 -5.23 -6.15 20.84
C GLU A 235 -5.01 -5.54 19.46
N TYR A 236 -4.78 -6.36 18.43
CA TYR A 236 -4.58 -5.88 17.07
C TYR A 236 -5.86 -5.28 16.47
N VAL A 237 -7.02 -5.88 16.76
CA VAL A 237 -8.33 -5.35 16.33
C VAL A 237 -8.58 -3.98 16.93
N ALA A 238 -8.37 -3.80 18.24
CA ALA A 238 -8.54 -2.52 18.91
C ALA A 238 -7.58 -1.46 18.35
N ARG A 239 -6.31 -1.85 18.16
CA ARG A 239 -5.30 -0.94 17.62
C ARG A 239 -5.57 -0.52 16.18
N ALA A 240 -6.03 -1.43 15.33
CA ALA A 240 -6.41 -1.09 13.96
C ALA A 240 -7.53 -0.05 13.93
N ARG A 241 -8.56 -0.20 14.76
CA ARG A 241 -9.66 0.76 14.89
C ARG A 241 -9.18 2.12 15.40
N GLU A 242 -8.29 2.14 16.38
CA GLU A 242 -7.69 3.38 16.90
C GLU A 242 -6.92 4.13 15.80
N ILE A 243 -6.07 3.43 15.03
CA ILE A 243 -5.32 4.05 13.93
C ILE A 243 -6.26 4.58 12.84
N ALA A 244 -7.36 3.88 12.53
CA ALA A 244 -8.33 4.35 11.55
C ALA A 244 -8.90 5.75 11.88
N THR A 245 -9.07 6.06 13.16
CA THR A 245 -9.56 7.41 13.60
C THR A 245 -8.55 8.53 13.33
N GLN A 246 -7.29 8.18 13.10
CA GLN A 246 -6.20 9.13 12.83
C GLN A 246 -5.90 9.29 11.34
N MET A 247 -6.54 8.49 10.49
CA MET A 247 -6.35 8.54 9.04
C MET A 247 -7.06 9.75 8.42
N THR A 248 -6.39 10.41 7.48
CA THR A 248 -7.00 11.48 6.68
C THR A 248 -8.14 10.91 5.84
N LYS A 249 -9.29 11.58 5.84
CA LYS A 249 -10.43 11.16 5.00
C LYS A 249 -10.13 11.36 3.52
N PRO A 250 -10.61 10.48 2.62
CA PRO A 250 -10.33 10.58 1.18
C PRO A 250 -10.68 11.95 0.60
N ALA A 251 -11.85 12.51 0.93
CA ALA A 251 -12.29 13.82 0.45
C ALA A 251 -11.35 14.95 0.91
N GLU A 252 -10.83 14.89 2.13
CA GLU A 252 -9.86 15.88 2.66
C GLU A 252 -8.51 15.78 1.92
N SER A 253 -8.03 14.56 1.65
CA SER A 253 -6.81 14.34 0.87
C SER A 253 -6.93 14.90 -0.55
N ILE A 254 -8.08 14.68 -1.20
CA ILE A 254 -8.37 15.17 -2.55
C ILE A 254 -8.44 16.70 -2.57
N ALA A 255 -9.24 17.31 -1.68
CA ALA A 255 -9.41 18.76 -1.61
C ALA A 255 -8.07 19.45 -1.35
N LYS A 256 -7.32 19.00 -0.35
CA LYS A 256 -5.99 19.54 -0.04
C LYS A 256 -5.02 19.44 -1.21
N THR A 257 -5.08 18.34 -1.96
CA THR A 257 -4.22 18.15 -3.13
C THR A 257 -4.60 19.12 -4.26
N ALA A 258 -5.88 19.29 -4.54
CA ALA A 258 -6.37 20.23 -5.55
C ALA A 258 -5.97 21.67 -5.22
N ASP A 259 -6.20 22.12 -3.98
CA ASP A 259 -5.83 23.46 -3.52
C ASP A 259 -4.33 23.75 -3.65
N LEU A 260 -3.49 22.76 -3.32
CA LEU A 260 -2.04 22.88 -3.47
C LEU A 260 -1.61 23.02 -4.94
N LEU A 261 -2.21 22.23 -5.83
CA LEU A 261 -1.91 22.28 -7.26
C LEU A 261 -2.36 23.59 -7.87
N GLU A 262 -3.56 24.07 -7.56
CA GLU A 262 -4.09 25.35 -8.04
C GLU A 262 -3.25 26.52 -7.56
N THR A 263 -2.93 26.56 -6.26
CA THR A 263 -2.08 27.60 -5.66
C THR A 263 -0.71 27.63 -6.32
N PHE A 264 -0.08 26.47 -6.51
CA PHE A 264 1.23 26.37 -7.15
C PHE A 264 1.20 26.82 -8.62
N ALA A 265 0.15 26.46 -9.36
CA ALA A 265 -0.01 26.86 -10.75
C ALA A 265 -0.19 28.38 -10.90
N LEU A 266 -0.97 29.01 -10.01
CA LEU A 266 -1.18 30.47 -9.99
C LEU A 266 0.12 31.22 -9.67
N GLN A 267 0.87 30.77 -8.69
CA GLN A 267 2.15 31.40 -8.31
C GLN A 267 3.17 31.36 -9.45
N ARG A 268 3.22 30.28 -10.22
CA ARG A 268 4.12 30.16 -11.38
C ARG A 268 3.70 30.97 -12.61
N ARG A 269 2.44 31.36 -12.72
CA ARG A 269 1.98 32.28 -13.80
C ARG A 269 2.31 33.72 -13.50
N SER A 270 2.52 34.07 -12.22
CA SER A 270 2.79 35.45 -11.76
C SER A 270 4.29 35.73 -11.58
N ALA A 271 5.14 34.73 -11.71
CA ALA A 271 6.62 34.83 -11.62
C ALA A 271 7.27 34.77 -13.01
#